data_9b01e3a9e9a946b5c543ee4e9de8b1b7
#
_entry.id   9b01e3a9e9a946b5c543ee4e9de8b1b7
#
_cell.length_a   1.000
_cell.length_b   1.000
_cell.length_c   1.000
_cell.angle_alpha   90.00
_cell.angle_beta   90.00
_cell.angle_gamma   90.00
#
_symmetry.space_group_name_H-M   'P 1'
#
loop_
_entity.id
_entity.type
_entity.pdbx_description
1 polymer ?
#
loop_
_entity_poly.entity_id
_entity_poly.type
_entity_poly.pdbx_seq_one_letter_code
_entity_poly.pdbx_strand_id
1 'polypeptide(L)'
;MQRNNTPPPDVRKVLITEDRLAFDLEDGRSISVPLSYYPTLMLASPAERANFEITHSSVYWPKLDCDISSEALLRGAKEARKYAQRARQKKNQAAPA
;
A
#
# COMPACT_ATOMS: atom_id res chain seq x y z
N MET A 1 20.61 23.56 11.96
CA MET A 1 20.71 22.23 11.40
C MET A 1 19.98 22.10 10.06
N GLN A 2 20.63 21.49 9.12
CA GLN A 2 20.10 21.36 7.77
C GLN A 2 19.11 20.19 7.70
N ARG A 3 17.89 20.48 7.30
CA ARG A 3 16.93 19.42 7.05
C ARG A 3 17.15 18.85 5.65
N ASN A 4 17.11 17.56 5.56
CA ASN A 4 17.18 16.91 4.25
C ASN A 4 15.86 17.11 3.51
N ASN A 5 15.90 17.77 2.37
CA ASN A 5 14.73 18.04 1.55
C ASN A 5 14.63 17.12 0.34
N THR A 6 15.38 16.03 0.37
CA THR A 6 15.32 15.06 -0.71
C THR A 6 13.89 14.47 -0.79
N PRO A 7 13.25 14.52 -1.96
CA PRO A 7 11.92 13.94 -2.08
C PRO A 7 11.99 12.42 -1.91
N PRO A 8 10.86 11.79 -1.52
CA PRO A 8 10.82 10.33 -1.42
C PRO A 8 11.17 9.70 -2.76
N PRO A 9 11.81 8.54 -2.77
CA PRO A 9 12.17 7.88 -4.02
C PRO A 9 10.92 7.41 -4.77
N ASP A 10 11.02 7.44 -6.10
CA ASP A 10 9.93 6.95 -6.95
C ASP A 10 9.83 5.44 -6.84
N VAL A 11 8.60 4.95 -6.99
CA VAL A 11 8.31 3.53 -6.99
C VAL A 11 8.45 3.01 -8.41
N ARG A 12 9.22 1.95 -8.58
CA ARG A 12 9.43 1.34 -9.88
C ARG A 12 8.55 0.11 -10.07
N LYS A 13 8.33 -0.66 -9.00
CA LYS A 13 7.61 -1.92 -9.09
C LYS A 13 6.89 -2.20 -7.79
N VAL A 14 5.74 -2.85 -7.89
CA VAL A 14 4.94 -3.28 -6.75
C VAL A 14 4.84 -4.79 -6.75
N LEU A 15 5.04 -5.39 -5.60
CA LEU A 15 4.92 -6.84 -5.42
C LEU A 15 4.04 -7.10 -4.21
N ILE A 16 3.01 -7.89 -4.38
CA ILE A 16 2.12 -8.28 -3.29
C ILE A 16 2.06 -9.80 -3.24
N THR A 17 2.45 -10.36 -2.11
CA THR A 17 2.32 -11.79 -1.85
C THR A 17 1.18 -12.01 -0.86
N GLU A 18 0.99 -13.22 -0.40
CA GLU A 18 -0.07 -13.53 0.57
C GLU A 18 0.10 -12.77 1.87
N ASP A 19 1.35 -12.45 2.25
CA ASP A 19 1.63 -11.86 3.55
C ASP A 19 2.51 -10.62 3.50
N ARG A 20 2.97 -10.19 2.32
CA ARG A 20 3.90 -9.06 2.19
C ARG A 20 3.45 -8.08 1.13
N LEU A 21 3.77 -6.82 1.37
CA LEU A 21 3.69 -5.75 0.38
C LEU A 21 5.10 -5.20 0.18
N ALA A 22 5.58 -5.15 -1.05
CA ALA A 22 6.92 -4.68 -1.33
C ALA A 22 6.92 -3.68 -2.49
N PHE A 23 7.73 -2.65 -2.36
CA PHE A 23 8.00 -1.68 -3.42
C PHE A 23 9.47 -1.77 -3.79
N ASP A 24 9.76 -1.91 -5.08
CA ASP A 24 11.09 -1.67 -5.60
C ASP A 24 11.19 -0.21 -5.97
N LEU A 25 12.23 0.46 -5.49
CA LEU A 25 12.40 1.90 -5.64
C LEU A 25 13.42 2.22 -6.71
N GLU A 26 13.30 3.40 -7.31
CA GLU A 26 14.21 3.84 -8.37
C GLU A 26 15.65 3.99 -7.88
N ASP A 27 15.86 4.18 -6.59
CA ASP A 27 17.20 4.29 -6.02
C ASP A 27 17.86 2.93 -5.79
N GLY A 28 17.23 1.84 -6.19
CA GLY A 28 17.77 0.50 -6.07
C GLY A 28 17.39 -0.26 -4.82
N ARG A 29 16.71 0.39 -3.88
CA ARG A 29 16.25 -0.28 -2.66
C ARG A 29 14.93 -0.99 -2.89
N SER A 30 14.68 -2.01 -2.08
CA SER A 30 13.37 -2.68 -2.02
C SER A 30 12.90 -2.62 -0.58
N ILE A 31 11.67 -2.19 -0.38
CA ILE A 31 11.08 -2.07 0.95
C ILE A 31 9.89 -3.03 1.03
N SER A 32 9.89 -3.85 2.06
CA SER A 32 8.85 -4.84 2.26
C SER A 32 8.27 -4.71 3.66
N VAL A 33 6.95 -4.73 3.76
CA VAL A 33 6.25 -4.68 5.04
C VAL A 33 5.22 -5.81 5.07
N PRO A 34 4.78 -6.21 6.28
CA PRO A 34 3.67 -7.17 6.37
C PRO A 34 2.43 -6.61 5.69
N LEU A 35 1.73 -7.43 4.93
CA LEU A 35 0.50 -7.00 4.26
C LEU A 35 -0.56 -6.58 5.28
N SER A 36 -0.50 -7.13 6.49
CA SER A 36 -1.41 -6.78 7.57
C SER A 36 -1.29 -5.32 8.03
N TYR A 37 -0.22 -4.62 7.65
CA TYR A 37 -0.13 -3.18 7.90
C TYR A 37 -1.19 -2.41 7.10
N TYR A 38 -1.70 -3.01 6.02
CA TYR A 38 -2.68 -2.39 5.14
C TYR A 38 -3.87 -3.33 4.96
N PRO A 39 -4.76 -3.39 5.94
CA PRO A 39 -5.93 -4.27 5.86
C PRO A 39 -6.78 -4.08 4.61
N THR A 40 -6.84 -2.87 4.06
CA THR A 40 -7.54 -2.64 2.79
C THR A 40 -7.03 -3.56 1.70
N LEU A 41 -5.70 -3.70 1.59
CA LEU A 41 -5.09 -4.60 0.61
C LEU A 41 -5.21 -6.05 1.03
N MET A 42 -5.03 -6.33 2.31
CA MET A 42 -5.07 -7.69 2.83
C MET A 42 -6.43 -8.33 2.58
N LEU A 43 -7.51 -7.56 2.70
CA LEU A 43 -8.87 -8.06 2.55
C LEU A 43 -9.38 -7.98 1.11
N ALA A 44 -8.61 -7.40 0.21
CA ALA A 44 -8.98 -7.26 -1.18
C ALA A 44 -8.80 -8.58 -1.94
N SER A 45 -9.49 -8.71 -3.06
CA SER A 45 -9.30 -9.86 -3.94
C SER A 45 -7.99 -9.74 -4.70
N PRO A 46 -7.47 -10.85 -5.24
CA PRO A 46 -6.28 -10.77 -6.09
C PRO A 46 -6.43 -9.82 -7.26
N ALA A 47 -7.62 -9.77 -7.87
CA ALA A 47 -7.87 -8.87 -8.99
C ALA A 47 -7.81 -7.41 -8.54
N GLU A 48 -8.37 -7.11 -7.38
CA GLU A 48 -8.32 -5.76 -6.83
C GLU A 48 -6.89 -5.33 -6.49
N ARG A 49 -6.10 -6.25 -5.92
CA ARG A 49 -4.69 -5.97 -5.60
C ARG A 49 -3.87 -5.70 -6.85
N ALA A 50 -4.22 -6.33 -7.96
CA ALA A 50 -3.49 -6.17 -9.21
C ALA A 50 -3.86 -4.88 -9.94
N ASN A 51 -4.93 -4.22 -9.56
CA ASN A 51 -5.44 -3.02 -10.22
C ASN A 51 -4.91 -1.78 -9.52
N PHE A 52 -3.71 -1.36 -9.87
CA PHE A 52 -3.07 -0.20 -9.27
C PHE A 52 -2.37 0.66 -10.32
N GLU A 53 -2.08 1.90 -9.93
CA GLU A 53 -1.31 2.84 -10.75
C GLU A 53 -0.14 3.32 -9.92
N ILE A 54 1.04 3.33 -10.54
CA ILE A 54 2.23 3.90 -9.91
C ILE A 54 2.32 5.35 -10.32
N THR A 55 2.36 6.26 -9.34
CA THR A 55 2.47 7.69 -9.58
C THR A 55 3.67 8.21 -8.79
N HIS A 56 4.81 8.34 -9.47
CA HIS A 56 6.06 8.81 -8.87
C HIS A 56 6.36 8.02 -7.58
N SER A 57 6.22 8.64 -6.42
CA SER A 57 6.56 8.02 -5.14
C SER A 57 5.38 7.37 -4.44
N SER A 58 4.28 7.16 -5.14
CA SER A 58 3.07 6.55 -4.55
C SER A 58 2.49 5.49 -5.47
N VAL A 59 1.70 4.62 -4.87
CA VAL A 59 0.91 3.63 -5.60
C VAL A 59 -0.54 3.78 -5.17
N TYR A 60 -1.43 3.86 -6.16
CA TYR A 60 -2.84 4.12 -5.94
C TYR A 60 -3.68 2.95 -6.45
N TRP A 61 -4.56 2.44 -5.60
CA TRP A 61 -5.53 1.40 -5.96
C TRP A 61 -6.90 2.06 -6.08
N PRO A 62 -7.33 2.43 -7.31
CA PRO A 62 -8.55 3.23 -7.47
C PRO A 62 -9.82 2.55 -6.98
N LYS A 63 -9.93 1.24 -7.15
CA LYS A 63 -11.13 0.53 -6.70
C LYS A 63 -11.19 0.32 -5.20
N LEU A 64 -10.08 0.51 -4.53
CA LEU A 64 -9.99 0.36 -3.08
C LEU A 64 -9.89 1.70 -2.37
N ASP A 65 -9.76 2.78 -3.15
CA ASP A 65 -9.52 4.11 -2.60
C ASP A 65 -8.35 4.09 -1.63
N CYS A 66 -7.26 3.47 -2.06
CA CYS A 66 -6.07 3.25 -1.24
C CYS A 66 -4.86 3.84 -1.94
N ASP A 67 -4.10 4.66 -1.22
CA ASP A 67 -2.92 5.32 -1.73
C ASP A 67 -1.80 5.12 -0.73
N ILE A 68 -0.68 4.55 -1.18
CA ILE A 68 0.45 4.24 -0.30
C ILE A 68 1.72 4.80 -0.90
N SER A 69 2.41 5.65 -0.15
CA SER A 69 3.65 6.25 -0.60
C SER A 69 4.87 5.42 -0.22
N SER A 70 5.96 5.60 -0.97
CA SER A 70 7.24 4.99 -0.62
C SER A 70 7.70 5.49 0.76
N GLU A 71 7.43 6.75 1.07
CA GLU A 71 7.77 7.31 2.37
C GLU A 71 7.05 6.56 3.50
N ALA A 72 5.78 6.24 3.30
CA ALA A 72 5.02 5.50 4.31
C ALA A 72 5.64 4.13 4.57
N LEU A 73 6.03 3.41 3.51
CA LEU A 73 6.68 2.12 3.67
C LEU A 73 8.03 2.24 4.36
N LEU A 74 8.83 3.23 3.95
CA LEU A 74 10.15 3.44 4.56
C LEU A 74 10.04 3.76 6.05
N ARG A 75 8.98 4.45 6.44
CA ARG A 75 8.73 4.82 7.83
C ARG A 75 8.06 3.70 8.62
N GLY A 76 7.58 2.65 7.95
CA GLY A 76 6.85 1.58 8.61
C GLY A 76 5.46 1.99 9.07
N ALA A 77 4.87 2.97 8.39
CA ALA A 77 3.54 3.44 8.76
C ALA A 77 2.48 2.41 8.40
N LYS A 78 1.50 2.27 9.28
CA LYS A 78 0.36 1.39 9.06
C LYS A 78 -0.83 2.20 8.58
N GLU A 79 -1.77 1.52 7.94
CA GLU A 79 -3.00 2.15 7.46
C GLU A 79 -3.78 2.77 8.62
N ALA A 80 -4.38 3.94 8.38
CA ALA A 80 -5.19 4.59 9.40
C ALA A 80 -6.38 3.69 9.76
N ARG A 81 -6.72 3.68 11.05
CA ARG A 81 -7.76 2.78 11.57
C ARG A 81 -9.08 2.93 10.82
N LYS A 82 -9.48 4.14 10.48
CA LYS A 82 -10.76 4.35 9.80
C LYS A 82 -10.85 3.65 8.46
N TYR A 83 -9.76 3.61 7.73
CA TYR A 83 -9.73 2.92 6.43
C TYR A 83 -9.74 1.40 6.61
N ALA A 84 -9.02 0.92 7.62
CA ALA A 84 -9.02 -0.50 7.94
C ALA A 84 -10.41 -0.97 8.36
N GLN A 85 -11.10 -0.19 9.16
CA GLN A 85 -12.46 -0.52 9.58
C GLN A 85 -13.41 -0.51 8.40
N ARG A 86 -13.28 0.48 7.50
CA ARG A 86 -14.11 0.53 6.29
C ARG A 86 -13.91 -0.71 5.43
N ALA A 87 -12.67 -1.15 5.28
CA ALA A 87 -12.36 -2.35 4.49
C ALA A 87 -13.00 -3.59 5.10
N ARG A 88 -12.95 -3.72 6.42
CA ARG A 88 -13.57 -4.85 7.11
C ARG A 88 -15.08 -4.83 6.97
N GLN A 89 -15.70 -3.65 7.05
CA GLN A 89 -17.14 -3.52 6.85
C GLN A 89 -17.55 -3.90 5.44
N LYS A 90 -16.81 -3.45 4.45
CA LYS A 90 -17.07 -3.82 3.05
C LYS A 90 -16.96 -5.33 2.86
N LYS A 91 -15.96 -5.94 3.46
CA LYS A 91 -15.76 -7.39 3.38
C LYS A 91 -16.96 -8.13 3.96
N ASN A 92 -17.45 -7.68 5.13
CA ASN A 92 -18.57 -8.30 5.78
C ASN A 92 -19.87 -8.12 4.98
N GLN A 93 -20.06 -6.93 4.39
CA GLN A 93 -21.24 -6.65 3.57
C GLN A 93 -21.25 -7.45 2.28
N ALA A 94 -20.07 -7.71 1.72
CA ALA A 94 -19.94 -8.45 0.49
C ALA A 94 -20.01 -9.95 0.69
N ALA A 95 -19.93 -10.41 1.94
CA ALA A 95 -19.97 -11.84 2.22
C ALA A 95 -21.34 -12.39 1.86
N PRO A 96 -21.40 -13.54 1.21
CA PRO A 96 -22.68 -14.16 0.90
C PRO A 96 -23.41 -14.54 2.19
N ALA A 97 -24.71 -14.40 2.13
CA ALA A 97 -25.55 -14.76 3.25
C ALA A 97 -25.49 -16.27 3.50
#